data_4e933bdd7b61ddb08652f98ae7950052
#
_entry.id   4e933bdd7b61ddb08652f98ae7950052
#
_cell.length_a   1.000
_cell.length_b   1.000
_cell.length_c   1.000
_cell.angle_alpha   90.00
_cell.angle_beta   90.00
_cell.angle_gamma   90.00
#
_symmetry.space_group_name_H-M   'P 1'
#
loop_
_entity.id
_entity.type
_entity.pdbx_description
1 polymer ?
#
loop_
_entity_poly.entity_id
_entity_poly.type
_entity_poly.pdbx_seq_one_letter_code
_entity_poly.pdbx_strand_id
1 'polypeptide(L)'
;MKRLKRIAAALLSALTAMLLLPVQAHAAGNIELNRDMSLNVSYVDGKTYLSGAQFDIYLVATVDKCGELTTTETFSLFNVDIRGKNDEAWNKVASTLDGYILRDKIAPTDSAKTNAQGLAAFPSTQEHLTPGLYLVKGQRHKQDGTIYEAATFMVMVPGIDMEANAWIYDVTVNAKFISYPEQVVDPDATTRKVLKVWKESGHEQSRPKKVVVQLIRDSEIVDTVTLNAANNWRYTWENLPSGHKWTVVEKEQKGYTVTITQEGITFVVTNTYGGSGSPSGGDGSGKPPLIQTGQLWWPVPVLLAGGLLLIVLGLIRRRSIGNEK
;
A
#
# COMPACT_ATOMS: atom_id res chain seq x y z
N MET A 1 13.66 20.52 52.37
CA MET A 1 14.27 20.64 51.04
C MET A 1 15.15 19.44 50.62
N LYS A 2 16.09 18.95 51.47
CA LYS A 2 16.99 17.81 51.10
C LYS A 2 16.25 16.47 50.83
N ARG A 3 15.14 16.17 51.57
CA ARG A 3 14.34 14.93 51.34
C ARG A 3 13.53 14.97 50.04
N LEU A 4 12.98 16.13 49.68
CA LEU A 4 12.23 16.29 48.41
C LEU A 4 13.14 16.14 47.17
N LYS A 5 14.39 16.65 47.25
CA LYS A 5 15.38 16.49 46.15
C LYS A 5 15.81 15.04 45.98
N ARG A 6 15.87 14.23 47.06
CA ARG A 6 16.22 12.81 46.99
C ARG A 6 15.09 11.98 46.40
N ILE A 7 13.80 12.31 46.72
CA ILE A 7 12.64 11.64 46.11
C ILE A 7 12.50 11.99 44.66
N ALA A 8 12.72 13.24 44.23
CA ALA A 8 12.72 13.63 42.83
C ALA A 8 13.84 13.00 42.03
N ALA A 9 15.04 12.83 42.60
CA ALA A 9 16.17 12.16 41.96
C ALA A 9 15.91 10.65 41.85
N ALA A 10 15.29 10.00 42.83
CA ALA A 10 14.93 8.59 42.80
C ALA A 10 13.82 8.30 41.77
N LEU A 11 12.83 9.20 41.66
CA LEU A 11 11.78 9.09 40.65
C LEU A 11 12.32 9.33 39.21
N LEU A 12 13.27 10.25 39.06
CA LEU A 12 13.90 10.52 37.75
C LEU A 12 14.80 9.35 37.33
N SER A 13 15.53 8.71 38.26
CA SER A 13 16.33 7.52 37.97
C SER A 13 15.49 6.27 37.70
N ALA A 14 14.33 6.12 38.36
CA ALA A 14 13.39 5.05 38.04
C ALA A 14 12.72 5.23 36.66
N LEU A 15 12.40 6.47 36.28
CA LEU A 15 11.85 6.80 34.97
C LEU A 15 12.88 6.59 33.84
N THR A 16 14.15 6.95 34.06
CA THR A 16 15.25 6.68 33.11
C THR A 16 15.59 5.19 33.00
N ALA A 17 15.50 4.43 34.09
CA ALA A 17 15.70 2.98 34.05
C ALA A 17 14.57 2.27 33.29
N MET A 18 13.33 2.78 33.36
CA MET A 18 12.18 2.25 32.62
C MET A 18 12.27 2.54 31.12
N LEU A 19 12.95 3.61 30.70
CA LEU A 19 13.22 3.96 29.30
C LEU A 19 14.41 3.17 28.70
N LEU A 20 15.22 2.51 29.54
CA LEU A 20 16.37 1.70 29.13
C LEU A 20 16.10 0.20 29.16
N LEU A 21 14.87 -0.23 29.49
CA LEU A 21 14.50 -1.62 29.27
C LEU A 21 14.58 -1.86 27.74
N PRO A 22 15.43 -2.79 27.28
CA PRO A 22 15.38 -3.17 25.87
C PRO A 22 13.96 -3.66 25.64
N VAL A 23 13.18 -2.92 24.83
CA VAL A 23 12.01 -3.50 24.19
C VAL A 23 12.58 -4.65 23.38
N GLN A 24 12.51 -5.86 23.94
CA GLN A 24 12.80 -7.05 23.16
C GLN A 24 11.74 -7.07 22.07
N ALA A 25 12.11 -6.62 20.90
CA ALA A 25 11.33 -6.88 19.69
C ALA A 25 11.34 -8.41 19.55
N HIS A 26 10.39 -9.08 20.16
CA HIS A 26 10.14 -10.47 19.90
C HIS A 26 9.63 -10.49 18.46
N ALA A 27 10.45 -11.00 17.54
CA ALA A 27 9.97 -11.24 16.20
C ALA A 27 8.83 -12.26 16.32
N ALA A 28 7.72 -12.02 15.66
CA ALA A 28 6.72 -13.05 15.44
C ALA A 28 7.48 -14.33 15.00
N GLY A 29 7.15 -15.47 15.58
CA GLY A 29 7.81 -16.74 15.25
C GLY A 29 7.80 -17.02 13.75
N ASN A 30 8.30 -18.16 13.33
CA ASN A 30 8.22 -18.56 11.92
C ASN A 30 6.76 -18.68 11.46
N ILE A 31 6.51 -18.33 10.20
CA ILE A 31 5.23 -18.57 9.54
C ILE A 31 5.02 -20.09 9.41
N GLU A 32 3.85 -20.57 9.81
CA GLU A 32 3.40 -21.94 9.61
C GLU A 32 2.80 -22.07 8.20
N LEU A 33 3.66 -22.39 7.22
CA LEU A 33 3.29 -22.37 5.80
C LEU A 33 2.21 -23.40 5.41
N ASN A 34 2.03 -24.45 6.21
CA ASN A 34 1.05 -25.53 5.97
C ASN A 34 -0.26 -25.31 6.73
N ARG A 35 -0.40 -24.20 7.44
CA ARG A 35 -1.64 -23.87 8.15
C ARG A 35 -2.66 -23.33 7.17
N ASP A 36 -3.93 -23.72 7.34
CA ASP A 36 -5.03 -23.14 6.57
C ASP A 36 -5.11 -21.63 6.81
N MET A 37 -5.36 -20.90 5.73
CA MET A 37 -5.41 -19.44 5.72
C MET A 37 -6.65 -18.96 4.99
N SER A 38 -7.17 -17.83 5.44
CA SER A 38 -8.25 -17.14 4.75
C SER A 38 -7.94 -15.65 4.55
N LEU A 39 -8.47 -15.10 3.47
CA LEU A 39 -8.52 -13.66 3.22
C LEU A 39 -9.99 -13.26 3.01
N ASN A 40 -10.48 -12.40 3.85
CA ASN A 40 -11.82 -11.86 3.80
C ASN A 40 -11.77 -10.38 3.42
N VAL A 41 -12.45 -9.99 2.34
CA VAL A 41 -12.55 -8.61 1.88
C VAL A 41 -13.93 -8.08 2.22
N SER A 42 -14.00 -7.14 3.16
CA SER A 42 -15.23 -6.46 3.55
C SER A 42 -15.47 -5.24 2.64
N TYR A 43 -16.65 -5.15 2.05
CA TYR A 43 -17.06 -4.09 1.14
C TYR A 43 -18.39 -3.50 1.60
N VAL A 44 -18.31 -2.44 2.39
CA VAL A 44 -19.46 -1.87 3.09
C VAL A 44 -19.38 -0.34 3.04
N ASP A 45 -20.48 0.31 2.68
CA ASP A 45 -20.65 1.77 2.71
C ASP A 45 -21.55 2.16 3.88
N GLY A 46 -20.96 2.61 4.98
CA GLY A 46 -21.67 2.94 6.22
C GLY A 46 -22.45 1.73 6.77
N LYS A 47 -23.75 1.69 6.51
CA LYS A 47 -24.65 0.57 6.91
C LYS A 47 -25.08 -0.29 5.71
N THR A 48 -24.65 0.06 4.50
CA THR A 48 -25.02 -0.62 3.27
C THR A 48 -23.99 -1.67 2.94
N TYR A 49 -24.39 -2.92 2.92
CA TYR A 49 -23.57 -4.04 2.46
C TYR A 49 -23.60 -4.08 0.93
N LEU A 50 -22.41 -4.03 0.30
CA LEU A 50 -22.28 -4.10 -1.16
C LEU A 50 -22.22 -5.57 -1.59
N SER A 51 -23.39 -6.16 -1.83
CA SER A 51 -23.54 -7.58 -2.13
C SER A 51 -23.39 -7.87 -3.63
N GLY A 52 -22.73 -8.98 -3.97
CA GLY A 52 -22.50 -9.39 -5.36
C GLY A 52 -21.34 -8.68 -6.06
N ALA A 53 -20.62 -7.81 -5.35
CA ALA A 53 -19.42 -7.18 -5.87
C ALA A 53 -18.29 -8.21 -6.03
N GLN A 54 -17.67 -8.26 -7.21
CA GLN A 54 -16.60 -9.21 -7.50
C GLN A 54 -15.24 -8.64 -7.07
N PHE A 55 -14.47 -9.49 -6.40
CA PHE A 55 -13.06 -9.27 -6.09
C PHE A 55 -12.21 -10.38 -6.69
N ASP A 56 -11.08 -9.98 -7.26
CA ASP A 56 -10.06 -10.87 -7.81
C ASP A 56 -8.78 -10.70 -6.98
N ILE A 57 -8.09 -11.80 -6.70
CA ILE A 57 -6.79 -11.78 -6.03
C ILE A 57 -5.71 -12.35 -6.93
N TYR A 58 -4.52 -11.77 -6.84
CA TYR A 58 -3.35 -12.16 -7.64
C TYR A 58 -2.18 -12.39 -6.70
N LEU A 59 -1.62 -13.60 -6.68
CA LEU A 59 -0.41 -13.91 -5.91
C LEU A 59 0.79 -13.26 -6.59
N VAL A 60 1.27 -12.15 -6.03
CA VAL A 60 2.40 -11.38 -6.55
C VAL A 60 3.72 -12.00 -6.13
N ALA A 61 3.82 -12.43 -4.86
CA ALA A 61 5.01 -13.08 -4.33
C ALA A 61 4.61 -14.14 -3.31
N THR A 62 5.35 -15.23 -3.24
CA THR A 62 5.29 -16.20 -2.14
C THR A 62 6.10 -15.70 -0.96
N VAL A 63 5.79 -16.18 0.23
CA VAL A 63 6.55 -15.89 1.46
C VAL A 63 7.13 -17.17 2.01
N ASP A 64 8.35 -17.09 2.53
CA ASP A 64 8.97 -18.20 3.26
C ASP A 64 8.62 -18.14 4.78
N LYS A 65 9.08 -19.15 5.51
CA LYS A 65 8.86 -19.23 6.98
C LYS A 65 9.45 -18.04 7.76
N CYS A 66 10.41 -17.33 7.20
CA CYS A 66 11.07 -16.19 7.82
C CYS A 66 10.40 -14.84 7.45
N GLY A 67 9.41 -14.86 6.54
CA GLY A 67 8.75 -13.65 6.04
C GLY A 67 9.42 -13.06 4.78
N GLU A 68 10.38 -13.75 4.17
CA GLU A 68 11.04 -13.30 2.96
C GLU A 68 10.15 -13.53 1.73
N LEU A 69 10.01 -12.50 0.90
CA LEU A 69 9.18 -12.53 -0.29
C LEU A 69 9.98 -12.95 -1.52
N THR A 70 9.43 -13.88 -2.28
CA THR A 70 9.93 -14.26 -3.61
C THR A 70 8.85 -14.02 -4.65
N THR A 71 9.10 -13.08 -5.58
CA THR A 71 8.17 -12.74 -6.66
C THR A 71 7.84 -13.98 -7.49
N THR A 72 6.55 -14.16 -7.81
CA THR A 72 6.13 -15.25 -8.71
C THR A 72 6.68 -15.04 -10.12
N GLU A 73 6.73 -16.11 -10.91
CA GLU A 73 7.24 -16.07 -12.28
C GLU A 73 6.55 -14.97 -13.10
N THR A 74 5.22 -14.90 -13.05
CA THR A 74 4.42 -13.90 -13.78
C THR A 74 4.81 -12.47 -13.41
N PHE A 75 4.92 -12.18 -12.11
CA PHE A 75 5.18 -10.82 -11.63
C PHE A 75 6.67 -10.45 -11.63
N SER A 76 7.57 -11.43 -11.71
CA SER A 76 9.02 -11.18 -11.87
C SER A 76 9.39 -10.55 -13.21
N LEU A 77 8.50 -10.63 -14.20
CA LEU A 77 8.66 -9.99 -15.50
C LEU A 77 8.56 -8.46 -15.43
N PHE A 78 7.96 -7.92 -14.37
CA PHE A 78 7.77 -6.48 -14.21
C PHE A 78 8.86 -5.90 -13.30
N ASN A 79 9.46 -4.80 -13.73
CA ASN A 79 10.47 -4.08 -12.94
C ASN A 79 9.80 -3.21 -11.86
N VAL A 80 9.08 -3.84 -10.93
CA VAL A 80 8.40 -3.20 -9.81
C VAL A 80 9.06 -3.62 -8.51
N ASP A 81 9.45 -2.66 -7.67
CA ASP A 81 9.94 -2.97 -6.32
C ASP A 81 8.75 -3.27 -5.40
N ILE A 82 8.61 -4.54 -5.01
CA ILE A 82 7.54 -5.02 -4.12
C ILE A 82 7.85 -4.81 -2.63
N ARG A 83 8.88 -4.03 -2.28
CA ARG A 83 9.26 -3.72 -0.91
C ARG A 83 8.65 -2.38 -0.48
N GLY A 84 7.36 -2.37 -0.17
CA GLY A 84 6.70 -1.20 0.39
C GLY A 84 7.18 -0.90 1.82
N LYS A 85 7.42 0.38 2.12
CA LYS A 85 7.84 0.83 3.46
C LYS A 85 6.71 1.48 4.25
N ASN A 86 5.66 1.90 3.57
CA ASN A 86 4.48 2.56 4.14
C ASN A 86 3.29 2.39 3.18
N ASP A 87 2.11 2.80 3.62
CA ASP A 87 0.87 2.70 2.85
C ASP A 87 0.96 3.37 1.48
N GLU A 88 1.62 4.53 1.39
CA GLU A 88 1.78 5.25 0.12
C GLU A 88 2.62 4.44 -0.88
N ALA A 89 3.70 3.82 -0.42
CA ALA A 89 4.55 2.96 -1.26
C ALA A 89 3.77 1.72 -1.73
N TRP A 90 2.99 1.10 -0.87
CA TRP A 90 2.14 -0.04 -1.24
C TRP A 90 1.03 0.34 -2.23
N ASN A 91 0.41 1.50 -2.07
CA ASN A 91 -0.58 2.01 -3.03
C ASN A 91 0.04 2.23 -4.42
N LYS A 92 1.29 2.73 -4.49
CA LYS A 92 2.04 2.89 -5.75
C LYS A 92 2.34 1.54 -6.40
N VAL A 93 2.76 0.55 -5.63
CA VAL A 93 2.97 -0.83 -6.10
C VAL A 93 1.67 -1.40 -6.65
N ALA A 94 0.58 -1.32 -5.89
CA ALA A 94 -0.73 -1.83 -6.30
C ALA A 94 -1.21 -1.18 -7.62
N SER A 95 -1.14 0.14 -7.73
CA SER A 95 -1.55 0.87 -8.95
C SER A 95 -0.69 0.49 -10.16
N THR A 96 0.61 0.30 -9.96
CA THR A 96 1.53 -0.07 -11.03
C THR A 96 1.24 -1.48 -11.53
N LEU A 97 1.10 -2.43 -10.62
CA LEU A 97 0.80 -3.83 -10.95
C LEU A 97 -0.61 -3.97 -11.56
N ASP A 98 -1.61 -3.20 -11.10
CA ASP A 98 -2.94 -3.18 -11.73
C ASP A 98 -2.87 -2.80 -13.20
N GLY A 99 -2.02 -1.84 -13.57
CA GLY A 99 -1.77 -1.48 -14.96
C GLY A 99 -1.21 -2.65 -15.79
N TYR A 100 -0.22 -3.35 -15.27
CA TYR A 100 0.36 -4.52 -15.94
C TYR A 100 -0.61 -5.69 -16.04
N ILE A 101 -1.40 -5.96 -14.99
CA ILE A 101 -2.47 -6.97 -15.00
C ILE A 101 -3.44 -6.69 -16.14
N LEU A 102 -3.86 -5.43 -16.31
CA LEU A 102 -4.79 -5.03 -17.37
C LEU A 102 -4.16 -5.17 -18.75
N ARG A 103 -2.89 -4.70 -18.93
CA ARG A 103 -2.18 -4.77 -20.20
C ARG A 103 -2.02 -6.20 -20.70
N ASP A 104 -1.57 -7.08 -19.81
CA ASP A 104 -1.17 -8.45 -20.16
C ASP A 104 -2.30 -9.46 -19.95
N LYS A 105 -3.47 -8.99 -19.51
CA LYS A 105 -4.67 -9.81 -19.24
C LYS A 105 -4.35 -10.99 -18.32
N ILE A 106 -3.60 -10.70 -17.23
CA ILE A 106 -3.19 -11.72 -16.26
C ILE A 106 -4.44 -12.26 -15.58
N ALA A 107 -4.58 -13.59 -15.59
CA ALA A 107 -5.67 -14.25 -14.89
C ALA A 107 -5.49 -14.14 -13.37
N PRO A 108 -6.58 -13.92 -12.60
CA PRO A 108 -6.51 -13.92 -11.16
C PRO A 108 -6.15 -15.31 -10.61
N THR A 109 -5.48 -15.33 -9.45
CA THR A 109 -5.22 -16.55 -8.70
C THR A 109 -6.52 -17.15 -8.18
N ASP A 110 -7.43 -16.30 -7.72
CA ASP A 110 -8.77 -16.69 -7.27
C ASP A 110 -9.74 -15.50 -7.39
N SER A 111 -11.05 -15.78 -7.43
CA SER A 111 -12.11 -14.78 -7.58
C SER A 111 -13.29 -15.11 -6.68
N ALA A 112 -13.82 -14.12 -5.97
CA ALA A 112 -14.99 -14.27 -5.12
C ALA A 112 -15.96 -13.08 -5.27
N LYS A 113 -17.24 -13.32 -4.99
CA LYS A 113 -18.24 -12.27 -4.88
C LYS A 113 -18.60 -12.02 -3.42
N THR A 114 -18.87 -10.79 -3.08
CA THR A 114 -19.38 -10.44 -1.75
C THR A 114 -20.75 -11.06 -1.51
N ASN A 115 -20.93 -11.62 -0.32
CA ASN A 115 -22.20 -12.17 0.15
C ASN A 115 -23.16 -11.05 0.64
N ALA A 116 -24.31 -11.45 1.22
CA ALA A 116 -25.32 -10.51 1.75
C ALA A 116 -24.79 -9.60 2.88
N GLN A 117 -23.66 -9.92 3.50
CA GLN A 117 -22.98 -9.13 4.50
C GLN A 117 -21.83 -8.28 3.91
N GLY A 118 -21.73 -8.23 2.57
CA GLY A 118 -20.67 -7.48 1.87
C GLY A 118 -19.27 -8.10 2.04
N LEU A 119 -19.18 -9.41 2.27
CA LEU A 119 -17.92 -10.11 2.51
C LEU A 119 -17.58 -11.04 1.35
N ALA A 120 -16.45 -10.83 0.67
CA ALA A 120 -15.83 -11.76 -0.26
C ALA A 120 -14.78 -12.58 0.47
N ALA A 121 -14.91 -13.91 0.45
CA ALA A 121 -14.04 -14.83 1.18
C ALA A 121 -13.18 -15.66 0.22
N PHE A 122 -11.90 -15.79 0.55
CA PHE A 122 -10.90 -16.60 -0.14
C PHE A 122 -10.24 -17.58 0.85
N PRO A 123 -9.90 -18.82 0.41
CA PRO A 123 -10.07 -19.34 -0.95
C PRO A 123 -11.54 -19.50 -1.32
N SER A 124 -11.88 -19.28 -2.58
CA SER A 124 -13.24 -19.45 -3.13
C SER A 124 -13.32 -20.62 -4.10
N THR A 125 -12.39 -20.70 -5.04
CA THR A 125 -12.32 -21.75 -6.07
C THR A 125 -11.16 -22.70 -5.85
N GLN A 126 -10.19 -22.33 -5.02
CA GLN A 126 -9.03 -23.13 -4.67
C GLN A 126 -9.25 -23.86 -3.34
N GLU A 127 -8.53 -24.94 -3.12
CA GLU A 127 -8.57 -25.68 -1.86
C GLU A 127 -7.91 -24.92 -0.72
N HIS A 128 -6.76 -24.27 -1.00
CA HIS A 128 -5.97 -23.51 -0.02
C HIS A 128 -5.42 -22.23 -0.62
N LEU A 129 -5.22 -21.21 0.21
CA LEU A 129 -4.43 -20.03 -0.15
C LEU A 129 -2.93 -20.33 0.04
N THR A 130 -2.14 -19.98 -0.96
CA THR A 130 -0.67 -19.99 -0.84
C THR A 130 -0.21 -18.83 0.03
N PRO A 131 0.65 -19.05 1.05
CA PRO A 131 1.21 -17.96 1.83
C PRO A 131 1.97 -16.97 0.95
N GLY A 132 1.66 -15.67 1.05
CA GLY A 132 2.32 -14.69 0.21
C GLY A 132 1.68 -13.31 0.20
N LEU A 133 2.19 -12.50 -0.70
CA LEU A 133 1.75 -11.14 -0.98
C LEU A 133 0.74 -11.16 -2.13
N TYR A 134 -0.47 -10.70 -1.87
CA TYR A 134 -1.54 -10.63 -2.83
C TYR A 134 -1.85 -9.18 -3.24
N LEU A 135 -2.12 -8.99 -4.52
CA LEU A 135 -2.84 -7.81 -4.99
C LEU A 135 -4.33 -8.16 -5.02
N VAL A 136 -5.14 -7.30 -4.40
CA VAL A 136 -6.60 -7.40 -4.38
C VAL A 136 -7.19 -6.33 -5.26
N LYS A 137 -8.08 -6.71 -6.17
CA LYS A 137 -8.73 -5.84 -7.14
C LYS A 137 -10.24 -6.08 -7.13
N GLY A 138 -11.02 -5.05 -6.79
CA GLY A 138 -12.47 -5.07 -6.97
C GLY A 138 -12.87 -4.65 -8.38
N GLN A 139 -13.85 -5.33 -8.93
CA GLN A 139 -14.51 -4.89 -10.16
C GLN A 139 -15.48 -3.75 -9.85
N ARG A 140 -15.77 -2.91 -10.88
CA ARG A 140 -16.81 -1.88 -10.75
C ARG A 140 -18.12 -2.54 -10.37
N HIS A 141 -18.73 -2.09 -9.30
CA HIS A 141 -19.99 -2.60 -8.77
C HIS A 141 -21.08 -1.55 -8.85
N LYS A 142 -22.28 -1.97 -9.20
CA LYS A 142 -23.47 -1.11 -9.24
C LYS A 142 -24.49 -1.65 -8.26
N GLN A 143 -24.95 -0.77 -7.37
CA GLN A 143 -26.01 -1.09 -6.43
C GLN A 143 -26.86 0.18 -6.16
N ASP A 144 -28.17 0.03 -6.21
CA ASP A 144 -29.15 1.08 -5.89
C ASP A 144 -28.89 2.42 -6.59
N GLY A 145 -28.53 2.38 -7.90
CA GLY A 145 -28.25 3.56 -8.71
C GLY A 145 -26.93 4.26 -8.40
N THR A 146 -26.09 3.64 -7.59
CA THR A 146 -24.75 4.10 -7.24
C THR A 146 -23.70 3.16 -7.84
N ILE A 147 -22.65 3.75 -8.40
CA ILE A 147 -21.46 3.02 -8.85
C ILE A 147 -20.40 3.09 -7.75
N TYR A 148 -19.81 1.95 -7.45
CA TYR A 148 -18.74 1.77 -6.49
C TYR A 148 -17.50 1.24 -7.21
N GLU A 149 -16.36 1.89 -6.98
CA GLU A 149 -15.06 1.48 -7.52
C GLU A 149 -14.07 1.27 -6.38
N ALA A 150 -13.76 0.01 -6.09
CA ALA A 150 -12.79 -0.33 -5.07
C ALA A 150 -11.38 0.05 -5.51
N ALA A 151 -10.61 0.62 -4.59
CA ALA A 151 -9.18 0.81 -4.79
C ALA A 151 -8.48 -0.55 -4.84
N THR A 152 -7.53 -0.71 -5.76
CA THR A 152 -6.62 -1.87 -5.78
C THR A 152 -5.61 -1.72 -4.65
N PHE A 153 -5.35 -2.80 -3.90
CA PHE A 153 -4.43 -2.75 -2.75
C PHE A 153 -3.64 -4.05 -2.60
N MET A 154 -2.56 -3.97 -1.81
CA MET A 154 -1.74 -5.12 -1.47
C MET A 154 -2.10 -5.65 -0.09
N VAL A 155 -2.07 -6.97 0.07
CA VAL A 155 -2.28 -7.64 1.36
C VAL A 155 -1.34 -8.83 1.52
N MET A 156 -0.83 -9.02 2.73
CA MET A 156 -0.02 -10.17 3.10
C MET A 156 -0.91 -11.23 3.76
N VAL A 157 -0.76 -12.49 3.37
CA VAL A 157 -1.41 -13.66 3.99
C VAL A 157 -0.33 -14.71 4.27
N PRO A 158 -0.05 -15.05 5.56
CA PRO A 158 -0.67 -14.52 6.76
C PRO A 158 -0.31 -13.06 7.02
N GLY A 159 -1.21 -12.32 7.66
CA GLY A 159 -0.98 -10.99 8.19
C GLY A 159 -0.18 -11.01 9.48
N ILE A 160 0.10 -9.83 10.04
CA ILE A 160 0.76 -9.71 11.35
C ILE A 160 -0.05 -8.85 12.29
N ASP A 161 -0.29 -9.32 13.51
CA ASP A 161 -0.73 -8.53 14.63
C ASP A 161 0.49 -7.91 15.31
N MET A 162 0.64 -6.59 15.16
CA MET A 162 1.79 -5.87 15.71
C MET A 162 1.72 -5.73 17.23
N GLU A 163 0.51 -5.79 17.85
CA GLU A 163 0.34 -5.71 19.29
C GLU A 163 0.63 -7.06 19.95
N ALA A 164 0.03 -8.12 19.41
CA ALA A 164 0.26 -9.48 19.90
C ALA A 164 1.59 -10.05 19.40
N ASN A 165 2.25 -9.41 18.42
CA ASN A 165 3.45 -9.89 17.73
C ASN A 165 3.28 -11.33 17.25
N ALA A 166 2.17 -11.60 16.57
CA ALA A 166 1.75 -12.92 16.12
C ALA A 166 1.26 -12.90 14.68
N TRP A 167 1.39 -14.03 14.00
CA TRP A 167 0.85 -14.20 12.66
C TRP A 167 -0.66 -14.42 12.70
N ILE A 168 -1.39 -13.71 11.81
CA ILE A 168 -2.83 -13.84 11.63
C ILE A 168 -3.07 -14.63 10.34
N TYR A 169 -3.66 -15.81 10.47
CA TYR A 169 -3.94 -16.68 9.33
C TYR A 169 -5.32 -16.44 8.72
N ASP A 170 -6.24 -15.86 9.49
CA ASP A 170 -7.56 -15.42 9.04
C ASP A 170 -7.55 -13.90 8.88
N VAL A 171 -7.11 -13.43 7.72
CA VAL A 171 -6.95 -12.00 7.44
C VAL A 171 -8.28 -11.39 7.00
N THR A 172 -8.70 -10.31 7.62
CA THR A 172 -9.86 -9.52 7.18
C THR A 172 -9.43 -8.09 6.89
N VAL A 173 -9.80 -7.58 5.71
CA VAL A 173 -9.49 -6.23 5.25
C VAL A 173 -10.73 -5.50 4.79
N ASN A 174 -10.76 -4.18 4.95
CA ASN A 174 -11.83 -3.32 4.46
C ASN A 174 -11.38 -2.69 3.13
N ALA A 175 -12.09 -2.97 2.04
CA ALA A 175 -11.82 -2.36 0.76
C ALA A 175 -12.19 -0.87 0.79
N LYS A 176 -11.22 -0.01 0.47
CA LYS A 176 -11.47 1.43 0.24
C LYS A 176 -12.08 1.61 -1.15
N PHE A 177 -12.95 2.58 -1.32
CA PHE A 177 -13.62 2.84 -2.59
C PHE A 177 -13.98 4.31 -2.75
N ILE A 178 -14.29 4.68 -4.00
CA ILE A 178 -15.05 5.87 -4.33
C ILE A 178 -16.44 5.46 -4.78
N SER A 179 -17.43 6.30 -4.55
CA SER A 179 -18.79 6.07 -5.02
C SER A 179 -19.37 7.35 -5.66
N TYR A 180 -20.20 7.17 -6.68
CA TYR A 180 -20.87 8.25 -7.38
C TYR A 180 -22.18 7.75 -8.01
N PRO A 181 -23.19 8.65 -8.21
CA PRO A 181 -24.44 8.29 -8.86
C PRO A 181 -24.22 7.79 -10.29
N GLU A 182 -24.91 6.71 -10.69
CA GLU A 182 -24.82 6.15 -12.03
C GLU A 182 -25.16 7.13 -13.15
N GLN A 183 -26.08 8.08 -12.89
CA GLN A 183 -26.54 9.05 -13.89
C GLN A 183 -25.55 10.19 -14.17
N VAL A 184 -24.44 10.27 -13.45
CA VAL A 184 -23.35 11.19 -13.79
C VAL A 184 -22.46 10.54 -14.86
N VAL A 185 -23.05 10.22 -16.00
CA VAL A 185 -22.28 10.11 -17.24
C VAL A 185 -22.02 11.56 -17.62
N ASP A 186 -20.85 12.10 -17.26
CA ASP A 186 -20.40 13.36 -17.81
C ASP A 186 -20.35 13.16 -19.33
N PRO A 187 -21.25 13.80 -20.10
CA PRO A 187 -21.28 13.63 -21.55
C PRO A 187 -20.03 14.24 -22.19
N ASP A 188 -19.28 15.02 -21.41
CA ASP A 188 -18.12 15.72 -21.91
C ASP A 188 -16.91 14.79 -22.01
N ALA A 189 -16.19 14.94 -23.10
CA ALA A 189 -14.93 14.25 -23.30
C ALA A 189 -13.94 14.57 -22.18
N THR A 190 -13.29 13.54 -21.65
CA THR A 190 -12.30 13.71 -20.58
C THR A 190 -10.90 13.86 -21.14
N THR A 191 -10.03 14.48 -20.35
CA THR A 191 -8.60 14.63 -20.65
C THR A 191 -7.79 13.79 -19.70
N ARG A 192 -6.72 13.14 -20.20
CA ARG A 192 -5.70 12.48 -19.39
C ARG A 192 -4.32 12.96 -19.78
N LYS A 193 -3.43 13.02 -18.82
CA LYS A 193 -2.04 13.45 -19.01
C LYS A 193 -1.09 12.39 -18.49
N VAL A 194 0.10 12.33 -19.07
CA VAL A 194 1.21 11.55 -18.52
C VAL A 194 2.42 12.46 -18.36
N LEU A 195 3.09 12.30 -17.21
CA LEU A 195 4.38 12.93 -16.89
C LEU A 195 5.35 11.84 -16.52
N LYS A 196 6.52 11.82 -17.20
CA LYS A 196 7.62 10.95 -16.85
C LYS A 196 8.55 11.65 -15.87
N VAL A 197 8.88 10.96 -14.78
CA VAL A 197 9.82 11.41 -13.75
C VAL A 197 10.98 10.41 -13.67
N TRP A 198 12.19 10.94 -13.46
CA TRP A 198 13.40 10.15 -13.33
C TRP A 198 14.01 10.35 -11.94
N LYS A 199 14.41 9.24 -11.28
CA LYS A 199 15.15 9.23 -10.03
C LYS A 199 16.43 8.44 -10.23
N GLU A 200 17.53 9.12 -10.54
CA GLU A 200 18.76 8.50 -11.06
C GLU A 200 19.98 8.70 -10.17
N SER A 201 19.95 9.67 -9.22
CA SER A 201 21.01 9.88 -8.21
C SER A 201 22.43 9.84 -8.80
N GLY A 202 22.71 10.64 -9.85
CA GLY A 202 24.02 10.73 -10.50
C GLY A 202 24.23 9.76 -11.67
N HIS A 203 23.18 9.05 -12.12
CA HIS A 203 23.22 8.14 -13.27
C HIS A 203 22.41 8.66 -14.47
N GLU A 204 22.30 10.00 -14.62
CA GLU A 204 21.51 10.65 -15.68
C GLU A 204 21.96 10.26 -17.10
N GLN A 205 23.23 9.94 -17.27
CA GLN A 205 23.79 9.44 -18.54
C GLN A 205 23.31 8.05 -18.92
N SER A 206 22.79 7.29 -17.98
CA SER A 206 22.17 5.98 -18.22
C SER A 206 20.72 6.10 -18.69
N ARG A 207 20.16 7.33 -18.65
CA ARG A 207 18.77 7.59 -19.01
C ARG A 207 18.50 7.21 -20.47
N PRO A 208 17.47 6.40 -20.73
CA PRO A 208 17.01 6.13 -22.08
C PRO A 208 16.64 7.44 -22.82
N LYS A 209 16.98 7.54 -24.08
CA LYS A 209 16.60 8.72 -24.90
C LYS A 209 15.09 8.85 -25.09
N LYS A 210 14.35 7.77 -24.92
CA LYS A 210 12.89 7.71 -25.03
C LYS A 210 12.33 6.56 -24.21
N VAL A 211 11.08 6.68 -23.76
CA VAL A 211 10.26 5.61 -23.20
C VAL A 211 8.94 5.51 -23.94
N VAL A 212 8.33 4.34 -23.92
CA VAL A 212 7.04 4.08 -24.54
C VAL A 212 6.00 3.89 -23.45
N VAL A 213 4.94 4.69 -23.49
CA VAL A 213 3.82 4.61 -22.57
C VAL A 213 2.55 4.24 -23.34
N GLN A 214 1.80 3.28 -22.80
CA GLN A 214 0.54 2.81 -23.36
C GLN A 214 -0.61 3.33 -22.50
N LEU A 215 -1.62 3.90 -23.16
CA LEU A 215 -2.89 4.28 -22.51
C LEU A 215 -3.84 3.09 -22.57
N ILE A 216 -4.40 2.73 -21.43
CA ILE A 216 -5.34 1.62 -21.29
C ILE A 216 -6.69 2.18 -20.88
N ARG A 217 -7.74 1.78 -21.60
CA ARG A 217 -9.15 1.99 -21.28
C ARG A 217 -9.76 0.67 -20.83
N ASP A 218 -10.22 0.61 -19.60
CA ASP A 218 -10.75 -0.60 -18.96
C ASP A 218 -9.73 -1.75 -18.94
N SER A 219 -9.61 -2.51 -20.02
CA SER A 219 -8.62 -3.61 -20.15
C SER A 219 -7.98 -3.65 -21.53
N GLU A 220 -8.10 -2.56 -22.30
CA GLU A 220 -7.61 -2.51 -23.69
C GLU A 220 -6.62 -1.36 -23.89
N ILE A 221 -5.53 -1.65 -24.56
CA ILE A 221 -4.58 -0.62 -25.01
C ILE A 221 -5.23 0.14 -26.15
N VAL A 222 -5.50 1.44 -25.93
CA VAL A 222 -6.16 2.30 -26.93
C VAL A 222 -5.20 3.26 -27.62
N ASP A 223 -4.05 3.55 -27.00
CA ASP A 223 -3.01 4.39 -27.59
C ASP A 223 -1.62 4.04 -27.07
N THR A 224 -0.60 4.40 -27.85
CA THR A 224 0.81 4.19 -27.49
C THR A 224 1.61 5.41 -27.87
N VAL A 225 2.22 6.07 -26.88
CA VAL A 225 2.98 7.30 -27.07
C VAL A 225 4.44 7.15 -26.69
N THR A 226 5.30 7.94 -27.32
CA THR A 226 6.73 8.00 -26.98
C THR A 226 7.02 9.29 -26.25
N LEU A 227 7.60 9.18 -25.05
CA LEU A 227 8.06 10.31 -24.24
C LEU A 227 9.57 10.44 -24.37
N ASN A 228 10.04 11.67 -24.53
CA ASN A 228 11.46 12.01 -24.68
C ASN A 228 11.71 13.50 -24.30
N ALA A 229 12.94 13.96 -24.45
CA ALA A 229 13.31 15.35 -24.13
C ALA A 229 12.58 16.37 -25.03
N ALA A 230 12.27 16.04 -26.29
CA ALA A 230 11.62 16.98 -27.22
C ALA A 230 10.17 17.31 -26.81
N ASN A 231 9.45 16.37 -26.18
CA ASN A 231 8.12 16.61 -25.62
C ASN A 231 8.11 16.86 -24.10
N ASN A 232 9.29 17.21 -23.53
CA ASN A 232 9.48 17.45 -22.11
C ASN A 232 8.96 16.28 -21.23
N TRP A 233 9.09 15.05 -21.74
CA TRP A 233 8.71 13.84 -21.04
C TRP A 233 7.25 13.79 -20.63
N ARG A 234 6.33 14.38 -21.44
CA ARG A 234 4.90 14.47 -21.18
C ARG A 234 4.07 14.32 -22.43
N TYR A 235 2.81 13.92 -22.22
CA TYR A 235 1.81 13.86 -23.28
C TYR A 235 0.42 14.14 -22.69
N THR A 236 -0.50 14.62 -23.54
CA THR A 236 -1.89 14.88 -23.17
C THR A 236 -2.80 14.19 -24.19
N TRP A 237 -3.70 13.38 -23.70
CA TRP A 237 -4.82 12.83 -24.45
C TRP A 237 -6.04 13.69 -24.21
N GLU A 238 -6.64 14.20 -25.26
CA GLU A 238 -7.86 15.00 -25.22
C GLU A 238 -9.01 14.22 -25.83
N ASN A 239 -10.24 14.64 -25.55
CA ASN A 239 -11.47 14.06 -26.13
C ASN A 239 -11.61 12.54 -25.88
N LEU A 240 -11.14 12.06 -24.74
CA LEU A 240 -11.32 10.67 -24.36
C LEU A 240 -12.77 10.43 -23.89
N PRO A 241 -13.39 9.28 -24.23
CA PRO A 241 -14.73 8.95 -23.73
C PRO A 241 -14.79 8.98 -22.19
N SER A 242 -15.81 9.60 -21.64
CA SER A 242 -16.09 9.57 -20.19
C SER A 242 -16.64 8.20 -19.75
N GLY A 243 -16.75 7.97 -18.43
CA GLY A 243 -17.33 6.75 -17.89
C GLY A 243 -16.45 5.49 -17.95
N HIS A 244 -15.21 5.63 -18.41
CA HIS A 244 -14.22 4.54 -18.47
C HIS A 244 -13.14 4.68 -17.41
N LYS A 245 -12.61 3.54 -16.95
CA LYS A 245 -11.39 3.51 -16.14
C LYS A 245 -10.18 3.67 -17.06
N TRP A 246 -9.40 4.70 -16.80
CA TRP A 246 -8.17 4.99 -17.54
C TRP A 246 -6.96 4.70 -16.68
N THR A 247 -5.94 4.08 -17.26
CA THR A 247 -4.62 3.91 -16.66
C THR A 247 -3.54 3.96 -17.74
N VAL A 248 -2.28 4.02 -17.31
CA VAL A 248 -1.14 3.94 -18.20
C VAL A 248 -0.17 2.88 -17.73
N VAL A 249 0.60 2.32 -18.65
CA VAL A 249 1.77 1.49 -18.34
C VAL A 249 2.95 1.94 -19.19
N GLU A 250 4.14 1.85 -18.64
CA GLU A 250 5.39 2.01 -19.38
C GLU A 250 5.89 0.65 -19.84
N LYS A 251 6.41 0.56 -21.06
CA LYS A 251 7.21 -0.59 -21.46
C LYS A 251 8.50 -0.61 -20.65
N GLU A 252 8.83 -1.76 -20.10
CA GLU A 252 9.91 -1.96 -19.14
C GLU A 252 11.25 -1.40 -19.65
N GLN A 253 11.99 -0.73 -18.78
CA GLN A 253 13.32 -0.20 -19.06
C GLN A 253 14.36 -0.95 -18.22
N LYS A 254 15.38 -1.48 -18.90
CA LYS A 254 16.48 -2.20 -18.24
C LYS A 254 17.22 -1.30 -17.26
N GLY A 255 17.44 -1.79 -16.03
CA GLY A 255 18.15 -1.06 -14.98
C GLY A 255 17.31 -0.07 -14.20
N TYR A 256 16.00 -0.01 -14.45
CA TYR A 256 15.05 0.85 -13.73
C TYR A 256 13.92 0.03 -13.16
N THR A 257 13.49 0.40 -11.96
CA THR A 257 12.15 0.05 -11.46
C THR A 257 11.18 1.16 -11.80
N VAL A 258 9.92 0.79 -12.05
CA VAL A 258 8.85 1.72 -12.41
C VAL A 258 7.81 1.80 -11.30
N THR A 259 7.30 3.01 -11.05
CA THR A 259 6.08 3.23 -10.28
C THR A 259 5.15 4.18 -11.02
N ILE A 260 3.85 3.88 -10.97
CA ILE A 260 2.81 4.66 -11.63
C ILE A 260 1.83 5.14 -10.56
N THR A 261 1.61 6.45 -10.52
CA THR A 261 0.62 7.08 -9.66
C THR A 261 -0.30 7.96 -10.47
N GLN A 262 -1.46 8.28 -9.94
CA GLN A 262 -2.39 9.22 -10.56
C GLN A 262 -2.66 10.39 -9.62
N GLU A 263 -2.51 11.60 -10.14
CA GLU A 263 -2.79 12.87 -9.48
C GLU A 263 -3.81 13.65 -10.33
N GLY A 264 -5.08 13.59 -9.94
CA GLY A 264 -6.17 14.12 -10.73
C GLY A 264 -6.23 13.46 -12.12
N ILE A 265 -6.06 14.25 -13.18
CA ILE A 265 -6.05 13.77 -14.57
C ILE A 265 -4.67 13.33 -15.05
N THR A 266 -3.62 13.47 -14.22
CA THR A 266 -2.23 13.22 -14.61
C THR A 266 -1.73 11.90 -14.04
N PHE A 267 -1.25 11.02 -14.89
CA PHE A 267 -0.47 9.84 -14.51
C PHE A 267 1.00 10.23 -14.39
N VAL A 268 1.60 9.94 -13.26
CA VAL A 268 3.04 10.16 -13.02
C VAL A 268 3.75 8.82 -13.09
N VAL A 269 4.57 8.65 -14.11
CA VAL A 269 5.38 7.45 -14.33
C VAL A 269 6.80 7.75 -13.87
N THR A 270 7.21 7.16 -12.76
CA THR A 270 8.53 7.39 -12.16
C THR A 270 9.43 6.18 -12.38
N ASN A 271 10.60 6.39 -12.99
CA ASN A 271 11.66 5.38 -13.06
C ASN A 271 12.75 5.69 -12.04
N THR A 272 13.12 4.68 -11.27
CA THR A 272 14.21 4.75 -10.29
C THR A 272 15.36 3.85 -10.74
N TYR A 273 16.56 4.41 -10.92
CA TYR A 273 17.75 3.67 -11.34
C TYR A 273 18.28 2.80 -10.20
N GLY A 274 18.75 1.61 -10.53
CA GLY A 274 19.33 0.67 -9.56
C GLY A 274 18.30 0.04 -8.62
N GLY A 275 17.00 0.27 -8.84
CA GLY A 275 15.95 -0.46 -8.15
C GLY A 275 16.01 -1.92 -8.55
N SER A 276 16.21 -2.84 -7.61
CA SER A 276 16.13 -4.27 -7.86
C SER A 276 14.66 -4.67 -7.90
N GLY A 277 14.15 -4.96 -9.09
CA GLY A 277 12.76 -5.43 -9.26
C GLY A 277 12.54 -6.86 -8.74
N SER A 278 13.61 -7.56 -8.39
CA SER A 278 13.55 -8.89 -7.78
C SER A 278 14.24 -8.86 -6.42
N PRO A 279 13.74 -9.53 -5.39
CA PRO A 279 14.47 -9.75 -4.16
C PRO A 279 15.61 -10.76 -4.47
N SER A 280 16.67 -10.24 -5.11
CA SER A 280 17.93 -10.96 -5.24
C SER A 280 18.61 -10.90 -3.90
N GLY A 281 18.88 -12.06 -3.28
CA GLY A 281 19.58 -12.18 -2.02
C GLY A 281 20.88 -11.37 -2.02
N GLY A 282 20.83 -10.22 -1.39
CA GLY A 282 21.93 -9.31 -1.12
C GLY A 282 22.08 -9.21 0.39
N ASP A 283 23.19 -9.71 0.87
CA ASP A 283 23.70 -9.65 2.23
C ASP A 283 23.43 -8.27 2.88
N GLY A 284 22.50 -8.23 3.83
CA GLY A 284 22.15 -7.05 4.58
C GLY A 284 21.03 -7.36 5.56
N SER A 285 21.39 -7.55 6.81
CA SER A 285 20.58 -7.89 7.98
C SER A 285 19.45 -6.90 8.30
N GLY A 286 18.54 -6.67 7.38
CA GLY A 286 17.32 -5.90 7.56
C GLY A 286 16.13 -6.72 7.11
N LYS A 287 15.33 -7.24 8.05
CA LYS A 287 14.04 -7.88 7.74
C LYS A 287 13.21 -6.92 6.87
N PRO A 288 12.59 -7.40 5.75
CA PRO A 288 11.70 -6.56 4.97
C PRO A 288 10.58 -6.04 5.87
N PRO A 289 10.17 -4.78 5.75
CA PRO A 289 9.04 -4.28 6.51
C PRO A 289 7.77 -4.99 6.04
N LEU A 290 7.19 -5.76 6.94
CA LEU A 290 5.90 -6.43 6.71
C LEU A 290 4.81 -5.38 6.49
N ILE A 291 3.83 -5.71 5.65
CA ILE A 291 2.66 -4.84 5.43
C ILE A 291 1.89 -4.72 6.74
N GLN A 292 1.82 -3.51 7.28
CA GLN A 292 1.05 -3.21 8.46
C GLN A 292 -0.42 -3.06 8.07
N THR A 293 -1.25 -4.03 8.43
CA THR A 293 -2.71 -4.02 8.22
C THR A 293 -3.47 -3.38 9.38
N GLY A 294 -2.88 -2.40 10.09
CA GLY A 294 -3.49 -1.76 11.25
C GLY A 294 -3.11 -0.28 11.40
N GLN A 295 -3.95 0.49 12.09
CA GLN A 295 -3.69 1.90 12.39
C GLN A 295 -2.40 2.08 13.19
N LEU A 296 -1.60 3.05 12.79
CA LEU A 296 -0.36 3.44 13.46
C LEU A 296 -0.68 4.08 14.83
N TRP A 297 -0.59 3.32 15.91
CA TRP A 297 -0.89 3.80 17.28
C TRP A 297 0.29 4.49 17.97
N TRP A 298 1.47 4.47 17.39
CA TRP A 298 2.67 5.03 18.01
C TRP A 298 2.64 6.53 18.36
N PRO A 299 1.87 7.43 17.69
CA PRO A 299 1.80 8.83 18.11
C PRO A 299 1.11 9.04 19.45
N VAL A 300 0.20 8.11 19.86
CA VAL A 300 -0.61 8.27 21.07
C VAL A 300 0.22 8.26 22.36
N PRO A 301 1.15 7.31 22.59
CA PRO A 301 2.02 7.33 23.75
C PRO A 301 2.94 8.56 23.81
N VAL A 302 3.43 9.02 22.66
CA VAL A 302 4.31 10.20 22.57
C VAL A 302 3.55 11.48 22.91
N LEU A 303 2.32 11.63 22.40
CA LEU A 303 1.47 12.77 22.71
C LEU A 303 1.01 12.77 24.19
N LEU A 304 0.71 11.59 24.76
CA LEU A 304 0.37 11.44 26.17
C LEU A 304 1.55 11.80 27.08
N ALA A 305 2.75 11.33 26.77
CA ALA A 305 3.96 11.67 27.53
C ALA A 305 4.29 13.16 27.42
N GLY A 306 4.19 13.75 26.22
CA GLY A 306 4.36 15.19 25.99
C GLY A 306 3.33 16.03 26.75
N GLY A 307 2.05 15.62 26.74
CA GLY A 307 0.98 16.29 27.48
C GLY A 307 1.19 16.25 29.00
N LEU A 308 1.57 15.09 29.56
CA LEU A 308 1.90 14.96 30.98
C LEU A 308 3.09 15.84 31.39
N LEU A 309 4.12 15.92 30.55
CA LEU A 309 5.30 16.73 30.79
C LEU A 309 4.95 18.23 30.82
N LEU A 310 4.09 18.70 29.93
CA LEU A 310 3.60 20.08 29.92
C LEU A 310 2.74 20.40 31.16
N ILE A 311 1.91 19.47 31.63
CA ILE A 311 1.12 19.62 32.85
C ILE A 311 2.03 19.75 34.07
N VAL A 312 3.04 18.88 34.19
CA VAL A 312 4.02 18.92 35.29
C VAL A 312 4.80 20.24 35.30
N LEU A 313 5.28 20.69 34.13
CA LEU A 313 5.96 21.98 33.97
C LEU A 313 5.05 23.16 34.34
N GLY A 314 3.78 23.11 33.94
CA GLY A 314 2.76 24.11 34.30
C GLY A 314 2.51 24.18 35.80
N LEU A 315 2.44 23.04 36.47
CA LEU A 315 2.25 22.97 37.93
C LEU A 315 3.49 23.48 38.70
N ILE A 316 4.69 23.17 38.22
CA ILE A 316 5.95 23.67 38.80
C ILE A 316 6.00 25.19 38.68
N ARG A 317 5.71 25.75 37.49
CA ARG A 317 5.71 27.19 37.25
C ARG A 317 4.65 27.94 38.08
N ARG A 318 3.47 27.36 38.26
CA ARG A 318 2.40 27.93 39.12
C ARG A 318 2.80 27.99 40.60
N ARG A 319 3.57 27.00 41.11
CA ARG A 319 4.11 27.00 42.47
C ARG A 319 5.27 28.00 42.66
N SER A 320 6.03 28.26 41.63
CA SER A 320 7.10 29.26 41.67
C SER A 320 6.56 30.70 41.76
N ILE A 321 5.45 30.99 41.08
CA ILE A 321 4.79 32.31 41.11
C ILE A 321 4.01 32.56 42.38
N GLY A 322 3.61 31.52 43.13
CA GLY A 322 2.87 31.62 44.38
C GLY A 322 3.70 31.86 45.65
N ASN A 323 5.06 31.79 45.55
CA ASN A 323 5.97 31.99 46.68
C ASN A 323 6.64 33.37 46.68
N GLU A 324 6.24 34.28 45.81
CA GLU A 324 6.71 35.69 45.78
C GLU A 324 5.63 36.70 46.23
N LYS A 325 4.69 36.28 47.06
CA LYS A 325 3.77 37.19 47.76
C LYS A 325 3.81 36.95 49.25
#